data_978d9196ba35851c226ab03ef7c574a5
#
_entry.id   978d9196ba35851c226ab03ef7c574a5
#
_cell.length_a   1.000
_cell.length_b   1.000
_cell.length_c   1.000
_cell.angle_alpha   90.00
_cell.angle_beta   90.00
_cell.angle_gamma   90.00
#
_symmetry.space_group_name_H-M   'P 1'
#
loop_
_entity.id
_entity.type
_entity.pdbx_description
1 polymer ?
#
loop_
_entity_poly.entity_id
_entity_poly.type
_entity_poly.pdbx_seq_one_letter_code
_entity_poly.pdbx_strand_id
1 'polypeptide(L)'
;HQINILLDYVANHVHQDHPLYQCHPEYATPLYLPDGRMNTELWDEHRLTTWFDVFMPTLDMGNPVVVDIMVDSAVYWLKEFGVDGFRHDACKHVNEEYLRELTHRMKLTRPEGNFYQIGESYGSPELMASYVNSGMLDGQFDFNVFDEATSAFNGVSGGTMQRLSNVLNSSLKVYGAHNLMGYVSGNH
;
A
#
# COMPACT_ATOMS: atom_id res chain seq x y z
N HIS A 1 3.50 10.12 27.12
CA HIS A 1 2.34 9.64 26.40
C HIS A 1 2.78 8.53 25.48
N GLN A 2 2.16 7.36 25.59
CA GLN A 2 2.44 6.21 24.71
C GLN A 2 1.51 6.35 23.47
N ILE A 3 2.02 7.03 22.45
CA ILE A 3 1.35 7.17 21.16
C ILE A 3 2.26 6.53 20.13
N ASN A 4 1.74 5.58 19.36
CA ASN A 4 2.46 5.01 18.23
C ASN A 4 2.35 5.94 17.03
N ILE A 5 3.43 6.07 16.27
CA ILE A 5 3.53 6.93 15.10
C ILE A 5 3.77 6.06 13.86
N LEU A 6 2.85 6.13 12.92
CA LEU A 6 3.02 5.56 11.58
C LEU A 6 3.42 6.67 10.61
N LEU A 7 4.48 6.45 9.86
CA LEU A 7 4.87 7.35 8.78
C LEU A 7 4.12 6.96 7.49
N ASP A 8 3.53 7.95 6.84
CA ASP A 8 2.98 7.78 5.50
C ASP A 8 4.13 7.65 4.50
N TYR A 9 4.20 6.51 3.80
CA TYR A 9 5.34 6.16 2.96
C TYR A 9 4.90 5.80 1.54
N VAL A 10 5.27 6.66 0.59
CA VAL A 10 5.01 6.48 -0.84
C VAL A 10 6.22 5.78 -1.46
N ALA A 11 6.14 4.46 -1.63
CA ALA A 11 7.22 3.68 -2.25
C ALA A 11 7.02 3.49 -3.75
N ASN A 12 5.77 3.48 -4.22
CA ASN A 12 5.44 3.11 -5.59
C ASN A 12 5.97 4.07 -6.65
N HIS A 13 5.90 5.38 -6.40
CA HIS A 13 6.23 6.40 -7.40
C HIS A 13 6.91 7.61 -6.77
N VAL A 14 7.49 8.45 -7.62
CA VAL A 14 8.08 9.73 -7.23
C VAL A 14 7.59 10.81 -8.19
N HIS A 15 7.81 12.08 -7.86
CA HIS A 15 7.61 13.17 -8.82
C HIS A 15 8.75 13.15 -9.87
N GLN A 16 8.47 13.58 -11.09
CA GLN A 16 9.47 13.63 -12.17
C GLN A 16 10.72 14.46 -11.82
N ASP A 17 10.58 15.47 -10.95
CA ASP A 17 11.71 16.31 -10.50
C ASP A 17 12.45 15.71 -9.29
N HIS A 18 12.05 14.54 -8.83
CA HIS A 18 12.73 13.87 -7.73
C HIS A 18 14.16 13.47 -8.12
N PRO A 19 15.18 13.75 -7.28
CA PRO A 19 16.58 13.47 -7.60
C PRO A 19 16.84 12.02 -8.04
N LEU A 20 16.16 11.05 -7.44
CA LEU A 20 16.30 9.63 -7.82
C LEU A 20 15.96 9.42 -9.31
N TYR A 21 14.83 9.95 -9.77
CA TYR A 21 14.42 9.81 -11.16
C TYR A 21 15.26 10.67 -12.11
N GLN A 22 15.62 11.88 -11.68
CA GLN A 22 16.48 12.76 -12.50
C GLN A 22 17.89 12.18 -12.74
N CYS A 23 18.45 11.48 -11.74
CA CYS A 23 19.77 10.84 -11.87
C CYS A 23 19.69 9.45 -12.49
N HIS A 24 18.58 8.74 -12.30
CA HIS A 24 18.38 7.35 -12.67
C HIS A 24 16.98 7.12 -13.27
N PRO A 25 16.67 7.68 -14.44
CA PRO A 25 15.38 7.46 -15.09
C PRO A 25 15.11 5.99 -15.42
N GLU A 26 16.16 5.17 -15.55
CA GLU A 26 16.09 3.72 -15.75
C GLU A 26 15.54 2.96 -14.54
N TYR A 27 15.39 3.60 -13.41
CA TYR A 27 14.76 3.02 -12.20
C TYR A 27 13.24 3.11 -12.23
N ALA A 28 12.67 3.80 -13.21
CA ALA A 28 11.23 3.82 -13.44
C ALA A 28 10.80 2.80 -14.49
N THR A 29 9.59 2.33 -14.36
CA THR A 29 8.94 1.52 -15.41
C THR A 29 8.73 2.34 -16.69
N PRO A 30 8.63 1.72 -17.87
CA PRO A 30 8.41 2.45 -19.11
C PRO A 30 7.07 3.20 -19.12
N LEU A 31 7.11 4.48 -19.52
CA LEU A 31 5.91 5.31 -19.73
C LEU A 31 5.07 4.82 -20.94
N TYR A 32 5.72 4.19 -21.91
CA TYR A 32 5.03 3.65 -23.09
C TYR A 32 5.12 2.14 -23.12
N LEU A 33 4.00 1.48 -23.36
CA LEU A 33 3.91 0.04 -23.56
C LEU A 33 4.50 -0.35 -24.94
N PRO A 34 4.86 -1.62 -25.14
CA PRO A 34 5.38 -2.10 -26.44
C PRO A 34 4.42 -1.88 -27.62
N ASP A 35 3.11 -1.77 -27.38
CA ASP A 35 2.07 -1.47 -28.36
C ASP A 35 1.91 0.02 -28.65
N GLY A 36 2.70 0.89 -28.00
CA GLY A 36 2.66 2.34 -28.15
C GLY A 36 1.66 3.07 -27.27
N ARG A 37 0.80 2.37 -26.52
CA ARG A 37 -0.09 2.99 -25.54
C ARG A 37 0.70 3.61 -24.39
N MET A 38 0.19 4.71 -23.84
CA MET A 38 0.68 5.27 -22.59
C MET A 38 0.36 4.33 -21.41
N ASN A 39 1.34 4.06 -20.57
CA ASN A 39 1.20 3.24 -19.38
C ASN A 39 0.84 4.13 -18.17
N THR A 40 -0.25 4.86 -18.27
CA THR A 40 -0.80 5.72 -17.21
C THR A 40 -2.20 5.27 -16.84
N GLU A 41 -2.54 5.29 -15.56
CA GLU A 41 -3.88 4.98 -15.05
C GLU A 41 -4.43 3.58 -15.41
N LEU A 42 -3.54 2.66 -15.78
CA LEU A 42 -3.89 1.26 -16.09
C LEU A 42 -3.91 0.40 -14.81
N TRP A 43 -4.72 0.84 -13.84
CA TRP A 43 -4.70 0.42 -12.44
C TRP A 43 -4.83 -1.08 -12.19
N ASP A 44 -5.48 -1.81 -13.08
CA ASP A 44 -5.69 -3.24 -12.97
C ASP A 44 -4.94 -4.03 -14.05
N GLU A 45 -4.86 -3.51 -15.28
CA GLU A 45 -4.18 -4.15 -16.41
C GLU A 45 -2.66 -4.20 -16.20
N HIS A 46 -2.08 -3.08 -15.75
CA HIS A 46 -0.64 -2.92 -15.53
C HIS A 46 -0.33 -2.49 -14.09
N ARG A 47 -0.97 -3.10 -13.15
CA ARG A 47 -1.01 -2.76 -11.73
C ARG A 47 0.36 -2.42 -11.13
N LEU A 48 1.41 -3.16 -11.48
CA LEU A 48 2.75 -3.01 -10.90
C LEU A 48 3.67 -2.08 -11.70
N THR A 49 3.22 -1.57 -12.85
CA THR A 49 4.08 -0.78 -13.74
C THR A 49 3.44 0.50 -14.23
N THR A 50 2.14 0.68 -14.03
CA THR A 50 1.41 1.86 -14.50
C THR A 50 1.83 3.10 -13.72
N TRP A 51 2.04 4.21 -14.44
CA TRP A 51 2.29 5.50 -13.85
C TRP A 51 0.99 6.13 -13.33
N PHE A 52 1.07 6.88 -12.25
CA PHE A 52 -0.08 7.58 -11.69
C PHE A 52 -0.45 8.82 -12.49
N ASP A 53 0.55 9.44 -13.11
CA ASP A 53 0.40 10.51 -14.12
C ASP A 53 1.72 10.58 -14.90
N VAL A 54 1.75 11.33 -16.00
CA VAL A 54 2.93 11.53 -16.85
C VAL A 54 4.11 12.16 -16.10
N PHE A 55 3.84 12.90 -15.03
CA PHE A 55 4.85 13.50 -14.15
C PHE A 55 5.10 12.70 -12.86
N MET A 56 4.48 11.52 -12.72
CA MET A 56 4.60 10.64 -11.54
C MET A 56 5.11 9.25 -11.96
N PRO A 57 6.42 9.14 -12.30
CA PRO A 57 7.04 7.88 -12.68
C PRO A 57 6.92 6.83 -11.59
N THR A 58 6.41 5.67 -11.96
CA THR A 58 6.37 4.49 -11.10
C THR A 58 7.74 3.83 -11.06
N LEU A 59 8.25 3.58 -9.87
CA LEU A 59 9.54 2.92 -9.66
C LEU A 59 9.44 1.42 -10.00
N ASP A 60 10.44 0.91 -10.67
CA ASP A 60 10.50 -0.52 -11.04
C ASP A 60 10.93 -1.37 -9.83
N MET A 61 9.96 -1.79 -9.04
CA MET A 61 10.18 -2.70 -7.91
C MET A 61 10.49 -4.15 -8.32
N GLY A 62 10.57 -4.45 -9.62
CA GLY A 62 11.18 -5.66 -10.15
C GLY A 62 12.71 -5.57 -10.21
N ASN A 63 13.26 -4.36 -10.05
CA ASN A 63 14.70 -4.12 -9.99
C ASN A 63 15.19 -4.17 -8.53
N PRO A 64 16.06 -5.14 -8.16
CA PRO A 64 16.54 -5.26 -6.77
C PRO A 64 17.26 -4.02 -6.24
N VAL A 65 17.93 -3.26 -7.12
CA VAL A 65 18.61 -2.01 -6.72
C VAL A 65 17.60 -0.97 -6.27
N VAL A 66 16.47 -0.86 -6.96
CA VAL A 66 15.37 0.06 -6.60
C VAL A 66 14.73 -0.37 -5.27
N VAL A 67 14.49 -1.68 -5.12
CA VAL A 67 13.98 -2.25 -3.86
C VAL A 67 14.92 -1.89 -2.71
N ASP A 68 16.23 -2.12 -2.86
CA ASP A 68 17.22 -1.82 -1.82
C ASP A 68 17.22 -0.34 -1.43
N ILE A 69 17.21 0.58 -2.40
CA ILE A 69 17.17 2.03 -2.16
C ILE A 69 15.92 2.42 -1.35
N MET A 70 14.76 1.91 -1.75
CA MET A 70 13.49 2.27 -1.11
C MET A 70 13.36 1.65 0.28
N VAL A 71 13.84 0.43 0.46
CA VAL A 71 13.88 -0.23 1.76
C VAL A 71 14.87 0.47 2.71
N ASP A 72 16.07 0.82 2.22
CA ASP A 72 17.05 1.56 3.02
C ASP A 72 16.51 2.92 3.48
N SER A 73 15.79 3.62 2.60
CA SER A 73 15.11 4.86 2.94
C SER A 73 14.06 4.67 4.04
N ALA A 74 13.22 3.63 3.95
CA ALA A 74 12.23 3.33 4.99
C ALA A 74 12.89 2.96 6.32
N VAL A 75 13.90 2.11 6.28
CA VAL A 75 14.67 1.68 7.48
C VAL A 75 15.41 2.86 8.13
N TYR A 76 15.86 3.86 7.35
CA TYR A 76 16.41 5.10 7.87
C TYR A 76 15.42 5.81 8.81
N TRP A 77 14.15 6.00 8.37
CA TRP A 77 13.12 6.61 9.20
C TRP A 77 12.84 5.81 10.48
N LEU A 78 12.86 4.49 10.39
CA LEU A 78 12.70 3.61 11.55
C LEU A 78 13.84 3.80 12.58
N LYS A 79 15.08 3.93 12.10
CA LYS A 79 16.27 4.05 12.96
C LYS A 79 16.43 5.43 13.56
N GLU A 80 16.34 6.47 12.72
CA GLU A 80 16.66 7.84 13.11
C GLU A 80 15.53 8.52 13.89
N PHE A 81 14.29 8.22 13.56
CA PHE A 81 13.13 8.89 14.15
C PHE A 81 12.29 7.99 15.06
N GLY A 82 12.58 6.70 15.11
CA GLY A 82 11.91 5.77 15.99
C GLY A 82 10.42 5.61 15.71
N VAL A 83 9.99 5.76 14.45
CA VAL A 83 8.60 5.53 14.05
C VAL A 83 8.19 4.08 14.35
N ASP A 84 6.91 3.88 14.62
CA ASP A 84 6.38 2.57 15.03
C ASP A 84 5.86 1.74 13.83
N GLY A 85 5.99 2.27 12.62
CA GLY A 85 5.64 1.57 11.40
C GLY A 85 5.29 2.51 10.26
N PHE A 86 4.56 1.98 9.28
CA PHE A 86 4.25 2.68 8.05
C PHE A 86 2.78 2.51 7.63
N ARG A 87 2.24 3.57 7.05
CA ARG A 87 1.09 3.50 6.15
C ARG A 87 1.63 3.52 4.73
N HIS A 88 1.44 2.43 4.00
CA HIS A 88 1.90 2.29 2.62
C HIS A 88 0.86 2.82 1.65
N ASP A 89 1.20 3.92 0.99
CA ASP A 89 0.40 4.51 -0.08
C ASP A 89 0.32 3.59 -1.30
N ALA A 90 -0.81 3.60 -1.99
CA ALA A 90 -1.02 2.89 -3.26
C ALA A 90 -0.52 1.43 -3.24
N CYS A 91 -0.72 0.74 -2.13
CA CYS A 91 -0.04 -0.51 -1.82
C CYS A 91 -0.30 -1.63 -2.84
N LYS A 92 -1.47 -1.66 -3.50
CA LYS A 92 -1.75 -2.66 -4.55
C LYS A 92 -0.83 -2.54 -5.76
N HIS A 93 -0.18 -1.40 -5.94
CA HIS A 93 0.74 -1.11 -7.02
C HIS A 93 2.20 -1.44 -6.67
N VAL A 94 2.46 -1.72 -5.40
CA VAL A 94 3.80 -2.09 -4.92
C VAL A 94 4.02 -3.59 -5.05
N ASN A 95 5.20 -3.97 -5.53
CA ASN A 95 5.57 -5.39 -5.62
C ASN A 95 5.72 -6.01 -4.23
N GLU A 96 5.23 -7.23 -4.07
CA GLU A 96 5.32 -7.98 -2.81
C GLU A 96 6.77 -8.17 -2.34
N GLU A 97 7.73 -8.28 -3.24
CA GLU A 97 9.15 -8.45 -2.90
C GLU A 97 9.68 -7.26 -2.09
N TYR A 98 9.28 -6.03 -2.45
CA TYR A 98 9.62 -4.85 -1.66
C TYR A 98 9.06 -4.95 -0.24
N LEU A 99 7.78 -5.31 -0.08
CA LEU A 99 7.16 -5.42 1.24
C LEU A 99 7.79 -6.53 2.09
N ARG A 100 8.16 -7.65 1.47
CA ARG A 100 8.85 -8.75 2.14
C ARG A 100 10.24 -8.33 2.62
N GLU A 101 11.01 -7.69 1.76
CA GLU A 101 12.35 -7.21 2.10
C GLU A 101 12.28 -6.12 3.18
N LEU A 102 11.37 -5.17 3.06
CA LEU A 102 11.16 -4.15 4.09
C LEU A 102 10.83 -4.78 5.43
N THR A 103 9.84 -5.67 5.48
CA THR A 103 9.44 -6.35 6.72
C THR A 103 10.59 -7.16 7.32
N HIS A 104 11.38 -7.82 6.48
CA HIS A 104 12.57 -8.55 6.92
C HIS A 104 13.60 -7.60 7.56
N ARG A 105 13.94 -6.50 6.91
CA ARG A 105 14.92 -5.53 7.45
C ARG A 105 14.41 -4.79 8.68
N MET A 106 13.12 -4.50 8.77
CA MET A 106 12.52 -3.93 9.97
C MET A 106 12.70 -4.87 11.17
N LYS A 107 12.44 -6.18 10.99
CA LYS A 107 12.65 -7.20 12.03
C LYS A 107 14.11 -7.34 12.44
N LEU A 108 15.03 -7.26 11.49
CA LEU A 108 16.47 -7.28 11.81
C LEU A 108 16.92 -6.01 12.55
N THR A 109 16.34 -4.87 12.18
CA THR A 109 16.70 -3.57 12.78
C THR A 109 16.19 -3.43 14.21
N ARG A 110 15.02 -3.99 14.50
CA ARG A 110 14.35 -3.88 15.79
C ARG A 110 13.72 -5.23 16.17
N PRO A 111 14.55 -6.22 16.58
CA PRO A 111 14.09 -7.60 16.82
C PRO A 111 13.02 -7.72 17.91
N GLU A 112 13.11 -6.89 18.94
CA GLU A 112 12.14 -6.81 20.05
C GLU A 112 11.05 -5.76 19.81
N GLY A 113 11.09 -5.09 18.66
CA GLY A 113 10.20 -3.98 18.37
C GLY A 113 8.84 -4.46 17.88
N ASN A 114 7.79 -3.88 18.44
CA ASN A 114 6.47 -3.91 17.85
C ASN A 114 6.40 -2.81 16.80
N PHE A 115 6.12 -3.16 15.57
CA PHE A 115 5.82 -2.22 14.49
C PHE A 115 4.53 -2.66 13.79
N TYR A 116 3.88 -1.72 13.15
CA TYR A 116 2.64 -1.96 12.44
C TYR A 116 2.71 -1.40 11.03
N GLN A 117 2.37 -2.22 10.04
CA GLN A 117 2.33 -1.85 8.63
C GLN A 117 0.91 -1.97 8.11
N ILE A 118 0.35 -0.86 7.63
CA ILE A 118 -0.98 -0.85 7.03
C ILE A 118 -0.90 -0.37 5.58
N GLY A 119 -1.58 -1.07 4.68
CA GLY A 119 -1.64 -0.70 3.27
C GLY A 119 -2.90 0.08 2.92
N GLU A 120 -2.76 1.00 1.97
CA GLU A 120 -3.89 1.61 1.30
C GLU A 120 -4.06 0.98 -0.09
N SER A 121 -5.17 0.29 -0.29
CA SER A 121 -5.47 -0.37 -1.57
C SER A 121 -6.96 -0.37 -1.84
N TYR A 122 -7.33 -0.01 -3.06
CA TYR A 122 -8.66 -0.28 -3.61
C TYR A 122 -8.61 -1.55 -4.45
N GLY A 123 -9.46 -2.51 -4.14
CA GLY A 123 -9.49 -3.76 -4.87
C GLY A 123 -10.41 -4.80 -4.26
N SER A 124 -10.39 -6.02 -4.81
CA SER A 124 -11.16 -7.12 -4.23
C SER A 124 -10.60 -7.49 -2.85
N PRO A 125 -11.45 -8.00 -1.95
CA PRO A 125 -10.99 -8.48 -0.63
C PRO A 125 -9.86 -9.51 -0.74
N GLU A 126 -9.87 -10.36 -1.75
CA GLU A 126 -8.86 -11.40 -1.98
C GLU A 126 -7.50 -10.79 -2.36
N LEU A 127 -7.49 -9.78 -3.24
CA LEU A 127 -6.27 -9.04 -3.58
C LEU A 127 -5.70 -8.35 -2.35
N MET A 128 -6.54 -7.66 -1.58
CA MET A 128 -6.11 -6.95 -0.37
C MET A 128 -5.57 -7.94 0.67
N ALA A 129 -6.23 -9.08 0.85
CA ALA A 129 -5.81 -10.12 1.80
C ALA A 129 -4.48 -10.76 1.43
N SER A 130 -4.13 -10.83 0.14
CA SER A 130 -2.85 -11.41 -0.30
C SER A 130 -1.63 -10.67 0.26
N TYR A 131 -1.78 -9.39 0.55
CA TYR A 131 -0.72 -8.56 1.17
C TYR A 131 -0.65 -8.68 2.70
N VAL A 132 -1.69 -9.24 3.35
CA VAL A 132 -1.78 -9.28 4.82
C VAL A 132 -1.25 -10.62 5.34
N ASN A 133 -0.02 -10.61 5.79
CA ASN A 133 0.62 -11.78 6.40
C ASN A 133 1.88 -11.38 7.18
N SER A 134 2.43 -12.29 7.96
CA SER A 134 3.60 -12.03 8.82
C SER A 134 4.89 -11.64 8.09
N GLY A 135 4.93 -11.76 6.79
CA GLY A 135 6.08 -11.38 5.95
C GLY A 135 5.91 -10.05 5.23
N MET A 136 4.72 -9.43 5.28
CA MET A 136 4.42 -8.19 4.57
C MET A 136 3.66 -7.21 5.48
N LEU A 137 2.35 -7.01 5.24
CA LEU A 137 1.53 -6.07 6.00
C LEU A 137 0.83 -6.75 7.17
N ASP A 138 0.60 -5.98 8.23
CA ASP A 138 -0.22 -6.39 9.38
C ASP A 138 -1.72 -6.15 9.12
N GLY A 139 -2.06 -5.22 8.22
CA GLY A 139 -3.44 -4.91 7.85
C GLY A 139 -3.55 -4.06 6.60
N GLN A 140 -4.79 -3.81 6.20
CA GLN A 140 -5.17 -2.92 5.10
C GLN A 140 -6.29 -1.98 5.57
N PHE A 141 -6.46 -0.83 4.92
CA PHE A 141 -7.70 -0.09 5.01
C PHE A 141 -8.80 -0.86 4.26
N ASP A 142 -9.88 -1.18 4.94
CA ASP A 142 -10.99 -1.94 4.35
C ASP A 142 -11.99 -1.00 3.67
N PHE A 143 -11.68 -0.60 2.44
CA PHE A 143 -12.55 0.26 1.65
C PHE A 143 -13.86 -0.40 1.24
N ASN A 144 -13.93 -1.73 1.18
CA ASN A 144 -15.19 -2.43 0.91
C ASN A 144 -16.19 -2.22 2.07
N VAL A 145 -15.70 -2.24 3.31
CA VAL A 145 -16.51 -1.91 4.49
C VAL A 145 -16.85 -0.42 4.51
N PHE A 146 -15.91 0.46 4.18
CA PHE A 146 -16.12 1.90 4.10
C PHE A 146 -17.25 2.26 3.10
N ASP A 147 -17.18 1.74 1.89
CA ASP A 147 -18.17 2.01 0.83
C ASP A 147 -19.57 1.56 1.24
N GLU A 148 -19.68 0.36 1.82
CA GLU A 148 -20.98 -0.15 2.24
C GLU A 148 -21.51 0.57 3.50
N ALA A 149 -20.64 0.96 4.43
CA ALA A 149 -21.02 1.76 5.58
C ALA A 149 -21.53 3.14 5.16
N THR A 150 -20.78 3.81 4.26
CA THR A 150 -21.18 5.10 3.71
C THR A 150 -22.54 5.01 2.99
N SER A 151 -22.75 3.97 2.18
CA SER A 151 -24.03 3.73 1.50
C SER A 151 -25.17 3.47 2.49
N ALA A 152 -24.94 2.68 3.53
CA ALA A 152 -25.94 2.33 4.52
C ALA A 152 -26.35 3.52 5.39
N PHE A 153 -25.41 4.37 5.78
CA PHE A 153 -25.70 5.53 6.64
C PHE A 153 -26.23 6.74 5.87
N ASN A 154 -25.78 6.95 4.64
CA ASN A 154 -26.25 8.07 3.81
C ASN A 154 -27.54 7.75 3.05
N GLY A 155 -28.01 6.51 3.07
CA GLY A 155 -29.20 6.07 2.34
C GLY A 155 -29.07 6.14 0.81
N VAL A 156 -27.85 6.15 0.30
CA VAL A 156 -27.53 6.24 -1.15
C VAL A 156 -27.31 4.83 -1.69
N SER A 157 -27.63 4.65 -2.99
CA SER A 157 -27.29 3.41 -3.73
C SER A 157 -27.87 2.11 -3.14
N GLY A 158 -28.99 2.19 -2.40
CA GLY A 158 -29.66 1.01 -1.82
C GLY A 158 -28.88 0.35 -0.69
N GLY A 159 -28.00 1.12 -0.03
CA GLY A 159 -27.27 0.68 1.18
C GLY A 159 -28.23 0.31 2.29
N THR A 160 -27.98 -0.80 2.98
CA THR A 160 -28.79 -1.28 4.10
C THR A 160 -27.89 -1.82 5.20
N MET A 161 -28.37 -1.80 6.44
CA MET A 161 -27.65 -2.41 7.57
C MET A 161 -27.40 -3.90 7.36
N GLN A 162 -28.26 -4.59 6.63
CA GLN A 162 -28.07 -5.99 6.29
C GLN A 162 -26.89 -6.20 5.34
N ARG A 163 -26.73 -5.34 4.32
CA ARG A 163 -25.57 -5.39 3.41
C ARG A 163 -24.28 -5.08 4.16
N LEU A 164 -24.27 -4.04 4.98
CA LEU A 164 -23.13 -3.72 5.85
C LEU A 164 -22.74 -4.90 6.75
N SER A 165 -23.72 -5.54 7.38
CA SER A 165 -23.47 -6.75 8.19
C SER A 165 -22.86 -7.89 7.36
N ASN A 166 -23.33 -8.09 6.13
CA ASN A 166 -22.81 -9.10 5.24
C ASN A 166 -21.35 -8.82 4.84
N VAL A 167 -21.02 -7.56 4.51
CA VAL A 167 -19.67 -7.14 4.15
C VAL A 167 -18.71 -7.29 5.33
N LEU A 168 -19.10 -6.87 6.52
CA LEU A 168 -18.31 -7.07 7.75
C LEU A 168 -18.03 -8.55 8.02
N ASN A 169 -19.02 -9.42 7.86
CA ASN A 169 -18.82 -10.87 8.00
C ASN A 169 -17.92 -11.46 6.93
N SER A 170 -17.97 -10.94 5.70
CA SER A 170 -17.08 -11.35 4.61
C SER A 170 -15.65 -10.89 4.87
N SER A 171 -15.46 -9.66 5.32
CA SER A 171 -14.18 -9.10 5.74
C SER A 171 -13.51 -9.97 6.81
N LEU A 172 -14.25 -10.33 7.86
CA LEU A 172 -13.75 -11.23 8.92
C LEU A 172 -13.34 -12.62 8.39
N LYS A 173 -14.02 -13.14 7.38
CA LYS A 173 -13.66 -14.43 6.77
C LYS A 173 -12.39 -14.33 5.93
N VAL A 174 -12.23 -13.25 5.18
CA VAL A 174 -11.12 -13.07 4.24
C VAL A 174 -9.84 -12.71 4.97
N TYR A 175 -9.90 -11.75 5.90
CA TYR A 175 -8.71 -11.24 6.59
C TYR A 175 -8.40 -12.01 7.89
N GLY A 176 -9.36 -12.72 8.44
CA GLY A 176 -9.23 -13.38 9.74
C GLY A 176 -9.42 -12.40 10.91
N ALA A 177 -9.97 -12.91 12.01
CA ALA A 177 -10.31 -12.10 13.18
C ALA A 177 -9.08 -11.62 13.98
N HIS A 178 -7.89 -12.12 13.67
CA HIS A 178 -6.64 -11.76 14.34
C HIS A 178 -5.86 -10.63 13.65
N ASN A 179 -6.24 -10.26 12.43
CA ASN A 179 -5.62 -9.16 11.71
C ASN A 179 -6.30 -7.84 12.08
N LEU A 180 -5.48 -6.83 12.36
CA LEU A 180 -5.95 -5.49 12.70
C LEU A 180 -6.14 -4.67 11.43
N MET A 181 -7.34 -4.73 10.87
CA MET A 181 -7.71 -3.94 9.69
C MET A 181 -8.02 -2.49 10.04
N GLY A 182 -7.71 -1.57 9.13
CA GLY A 182 -8.08 -0.16 9.27
C GLY A 182 -9.50 0.09 8.76
N TYR A 183 -10.38 0.57 9.62
CA TYR A 183 -11.70 1.05 9.22
C TYR A 183 -11.70 2.57 9.22
N VAL A 184 -12.11 3.17 8.10
CA VAL A 184 -12.12 4.61 7.91
C VAL A 184 -13.56 5.11 7.75
N SER A 185 -13.81 6.37 8.15
CA SER A 185 -15.10 7.05 7.96
C SER A 185 -15.05 8.11 6.86
N GLY A 186 -13.88 8.38 6.31
CA GLY A 186 -13.63 9.30 5.21
C GLY A 186 -12.21 9.14 4.69
N ASN A 187 -12.01 9.55 3.43
CA ASN A 187 -10.71 9.64 2.79
C ASN A 187 -10.61 10.97 2.04
N HIS A 188 -9.40 11.38 1.67
CA HIS A 188 -9.14 12.61 0.89
C HIS A 188 -9.26 12.38 -0.61
#